data_0d43f9a126a1ad1ca0fcb9dbe49d850d
#
_entry.id   0d43f9a126a1ad1ca0fcb9dbe49d850d
#
_cell.length_a   1.000
_cell.length_b   1.000
_cell.length_c   1.000
_cell.angle_alpha   90.00
_cell.angle_beta   90.00
_cell.angle_gamma   90.00
#
_symmetry.space_group_name_H-M   'P 1'
#
loop_
_entity.id
_entity.type
_entity.pdbx_description
1 polymer ?
#
loop_
_entity_poly.entity_id
_entity_poly.type
_entity_poly.pdbx_seq_one_letter_code
_entity_poly.pdbx_strand_id
1 'polypeptide(L)'
;MGEVYRAVDLRTSTAVAVKFLAPSGQDEAGALVRRKPTVGDLRRFSRECDMHLRLGGQGVPAHIAHRTTGPRPYLVTEFVEGTDLHRFLRNNRPSFTASVSVLFQLVQILARVHTCDVVHRDVKPMNILLGEKGEISLVDFGIALPLAPGATRHTEGGRTPGSSGYKAPEIIRGERNPGPSADLYGAGCTFFQLVTGRLVFESDGGAYTIEKQHCEDIAPRLSDLVPEGVPPEVDDLVARMLAKEPALRPTAGEAGDVLAPYLPRFGTLPPTPLLSPDPTLPFREGSKAAPPSGAPVARAHPSARPAVRRQTPGQVSRAELRETLSAASKEVRQGEPGENVRRLGTLLDKARRKWSDGDREVMTSILICGDSARIVGDVLTAGSRYRTVERLTDTVSPDSPLFSIALTARLGAAECRLAEDEAGDTVLAVWLEVCKALIVMGRSAPAELVDRCLETGADLGERGHAEAVTFWSRRLSAR
;
A
#
# COMPACT_ATOMS: atom_id res chain seq x y z
N MET A 1 10.08 -10.81 -11.57
CA MET A 1 8.79 -10.12 -11.81
C MET A 1 7.75 -11.15 -12.22
N GLY A 2 6.45 -10.81 -12.18
CA GLY A 2 5.37 -11.71 -12.60
C GLY A 2 5.02 -11.55 -14.09
N GLU A 3 4.25 -12.48 -14.61
CA GLU A 3 3.64 -12.39 -15.94
C GLU A 3 2.21 -11.89 -15.79
N VAL A 4 1.83 -10.89 -16.58
CA VAL A 4 0.47 -10.32 -16.55
C VAL A 4 -0.26 -10.71 -17.83
N TYR A 5 -1.48 -11.20 -17.66
CA TYR A 5 -2.36 -11.63 -18.74
C TYR A 5 -3.69 -10.88 -18.68
N ARG A 6 -4.22 -10.48 -19.83
CA ARG A 6 -5.62 -10.11 -19.96
C ARG A 6 -6.47 -11.39 -19.98
N ALA A 7 -7.51 -11.43 -19.15
CA ALA A 7 -8.42 -12.55 -19.04
C ALA A 7 -9.87 -12.03 -18.94
N VAL A 8 -10.83 -12.95 -18.91
CA VAL A 8 -12.26 -12.63 -18.69
C VAL A 8 -12.70 -13.36 -17.44
N ASP A 9 -13.29 -12.65 -16.48
CA ASP A 9 -13.99 -13.27 -15.35
C ASP A 9 -15.31 -13.88 -15.87
N LEU A 10 -15.39 -15.20 -15.84
CA LEU A 10 -16.53 -15.94 -16.37
C LEU A 10 -17.85 -15.72 -15.60
N ARG A 11 -17.76 -15.16 -14.37
CA ARG A 11 -18.94 -14.86 -13.54
C ARG A 11 -19.59 -13.53 -13.91
N THR A 12 -18.76 -12.56 -14.29
CA THR A 12 -19.19 -11.18 -14.56
C THR A 12 -19.08 -10.81 -16.05
N SER A 13 -18.42 -11.65 -16.85
CA SER A 13 -18.06 -11.39 -18.25
C SER A 13 -17.24 -10.11 -18.46
N THR A 14 -16.54 -9.65 -17.41
CA THR A 14 -15.68 -8.47 -17.45
C THR A 14 -14.22 -8.82 -17.71
N ALA A 15 -13.49 -7.92 -18.38
CA ALA A 15 -12.04 -8.07 -18.55
C ALA A 15 -11.33 -7.85 -17.23
N VAL A 16 -10.34 -8.70 -16.94
CA VAL A 16 -9.50 -8.66 -15.74
C VAL A 16 -8.02 -8.80 -16.11
N ALA A 17 -7.15 -8.24 -15.27
CA ALA A 17 -5.71 -8.48 -15.35
C ALA A 17 -5.33 -9.58 -14.34
N VAL A 18 -4.63 -10.61 -14.80
CA VAL A 18 -4.15 -11.72 -13.95
C VAL A 18 -2.64 -11.69 -13.93
N LYS A 19 -2.07 -11.35 -12.79
CA LYS A 19 -0.62 -11.35 -12.56
C LYS A 19 -0.23 -12.63 -11.85
N PHE A 20 0.60 -13.47 -12.50
CA PHE A 20 1.17 -14.65 -11.88
C PHE A 20 2.54 -14.34 -11.30
N LEU A 21 2.83 -14.88 -10.12
CA LEU A 21 4.19 -14.88 -9.60
C LEU A 21 5.04 -15.82 -10.45
N ALA A 22 5.93 -15.25 -11.25
CA ALA A 22 6.85 -15.96 -12.13
C ALA A 22 8.28 -15.46 -11.92
N PRO A 23 8.96 -15.87 -10.83
CA PRO A 23 10.33 -15.45 -10.60
C PRO A 23 11.26 -16.08 -11.65
N SER A 24 12.12 -15.24 -12.22
CA SER A 24 13.17 -15.65 -13.12
C SER A 24 14.52 -15.68 -12.39
N GLY A 25 15.41 -16.55 -12.81
CA GLY A 25 16.81 -16.61 -12.42
C GLY A 25 17.66 -16.71 -13.68
N GLN A 26 18.98 -16.70 -13.52
CA GLN A 26 19.92 -17.05 -14.61
C GLN A 26 20.37 -18.49 -14.40
N ASP A 27 20.51 -19.25 -15.48
CA ASP A 27 21.19 -20.54 -15.47
C ASP A 27 22.72 -20.35 -15.47
N GLU A 28 23.46 -21.45 -15.48
CA GLU A 28 24.93 -21.45 -15.51
C GLU A 28 25.50 -20.77 -16.77
N ALA A 29 24.71 -20.66 -17.83
CA ALA A 29 25.07 -19.98 -19.09
C ALA A 29 24.61 -18.51 -19.13
N GLY A 30 23.97 -18.00 -18.05
CA GLY A 30 23.47 -16.63 -17.95
C GLY A 30 22.10 -16.41 -18.63
N ALA A 31 21.43 -17.45 -19.13
CA ALA A 31 20.12 -17.34 -19.74
C ALA A 31 19.01 -17.21 -18.67
N LEU A 32 18.00 -16.36 -18.96
CA LEU A 32 16.85 -16.20 -18.07
C LEU A 32 15.98 -17.45 -18.07
N VAL A 33 15.93 -18.13 -16.93
CA VAL A 33 15.09 -19.32 -16.74
C VAL A 33 14.08 -19.10 -15.61
N ARG A 34 12.94 -19.76 -15.71
CA ARG A 34 11.96 -19.78 -14.59
C ARG A 34 12.53 -20.61 -13.45
N ARG A 35 12.49 -20.05 -12.24
CA ARG A 35 12.84 -20.73 -10.99
C ARG A 35 11.63 -20.89 -10.08
N LYS A 36 11.71 -21.78 -9.12
CA LYS A 36 10.72 -21.87 -8.07
C LYS A 36 10.73 -20.58 -7.23
N PRO A 37 9.53 -20.07 -6.80
CA PRO A 37 9.46 -18.94 -5.90
C PRO A 37 10.20 -19.21 -4.58
N THR A 38 11.01 -18.26 -4.15
CA THR A 38 11.58 -18.26 -2.79
C THR A 38 10.56 -17.73 -1.79
N VAL A 39 10.78 -17.96 -0.51
CA VAL A 39 9.97 -17.36 0.57
C VAL A 39 9.94 -15.83 0.43
N GLY A 40 11.07 -15.21 0.05
CA GLY A 40 11.15 -13.78 -0.22
C GLY A 40 10.26 -13.31 -1.39
N ASP A 41 10.14 -14.12 -2.45
CA ASP A 41 9.26 -13.80 -3.58
C ASP A 41 7.78 -13.89 -3.18
N LEU A 42 7.41 -14.92 -2.41
CA LEU A 42 6.06 -15.10 -1.90
C LEU A 42 5.66 -13.97 -0.94
N ARG A 43 6.55 -13.58 -0.03
CA ARG A 43 6.32 -12.45 0.88
C ARG A 43 6.09 -11.14 0.12
N ARG A 44 6.88 -10.87 -0.92
CA ARG A 44 6.69 -9.70 -1.79
C ARG A 44 5.35 -9.71 -2.48
N PHE A 45 5.02 -10.83 -3.08
CA PHE A 45 3.78 -11.00 -3.80
C PHE A 45 2.55 -10.86 -2.88
N SER A 46 2.62 -11.42 -1.66
CA SER A 46 1.56 -11.25 -0.67
C SER A 46 1.37 -9.78 -0.27
N ARG A 47 2.45 -9.03 -0.07
CA ARG A 47 2.36 -7.59 0.22
C ARG A 47 1.70 -6.81 -0.92
N GLU A 48 1.98 -7.18 -2.17
CA GLU A 48 1.32 -6.59 -3.34
C GLU A 48 -0.20 -6.87 -3.33
N CYS A 49 -0.60 -8.10 -3.01
CA CYS A 49 -2.01 -8.46 -2.87
C CYS A 49 -2.71 -7.67 -1.74
N ASP A 50 -2.08 -7.59 -0.55
CA ASP A 50 -2.59 -6.83 0.59
C ASP A 50 -2.76 -5.34 0.28
N MET A 51 -1.83 -4.80 -0.47
CA MET A 51 -1.88 -3.41 -0.89
C MET A 51 -3.06 -3.16 -1.83
N HIS A 52 -3.27 -4.00 -2.85
CA HIS A 52 -4.44 -3.90 -3.73
C HIS A 52 -5.77 -4.02 -2.97
N LEU A 53 -5.83 -4.87 -1.94
CA LEU A 53 -6.98 -4.95 -1.03
C LEU A 53 -7.24 -3.64 -0.28
N ARG A 54 -6.18 -2.92 0.10
CA ARG A 54 -6.27 -1.66 0.87
C ARG A 54 -6.56 -0.45 -0.01
N LEU A 55 -6.04 -0.42 -1.24
CA LEU A 55 -6.07 0.75 -2.13
C LEU A 55 -7.18 0.72 -3.17
N GLY A 56 -7.80 -0.44 -3.41
CA GLY A 56 -8.64 -0.73 -4.57
C GLY A 56 -9.58 0.37 -5.05
N GLY A 57 -9.48 0.72 -6.33
CA GLY A 57 -10.27 1.75 -7.00
C GLY A 57 -9.62 3.14 -7.00
N GLN A 58 -10.25 4.10 -7.69
CA GLN A 58 -9.85 5.51 -7.72
C GLN A 58 -8.40 5.77 -8.21
N GLY A 59 -8.05 5.21 -9.37
CA GLY A 59 -6.73 5.40 -9.97
C GLY A 59 -5.70 4.34 -9.60
N VAL A 60 -6.12 3.30 -8.83
CA VAL A 60 -5.39 2.04 -8.66
C VAL A 60 -6.34 0.92 -9.07
N PRO A 61 -5.93 -0.05 -9.90
CA PRO A 61 -6.80 -1.13 -10.32
C PRO A 61 -7.43 -1.86 -9.13
N ALA A 62 -8.76 -2.02 -9.14
CA ALA A 62 -9.48 -2.64 -8.05
C ALA A 62 -9.08 -4.11 -7.90
N HIS A 63 -8.89 -4.57 -6.66
CA HIS A 63 -8.66 -5.97 -6.34
C HIS A 63 -9.92 -6.80 -6.60
N ILE A 64 -9.77 -7.94 -7.27
CA ILE A 64 -10.87 -8.88 -7.54
C ILE A 64 -10.66 -10.18 -6.79
N ALA A 65 -9.50 -10.80 -6.93
CA ALA A 65 -9.15 -12.05 -6.26
C ALA A 65 -7.63 -12.23 -6.18
N HIS A 66 -7.16 -13.04 -5.25
CA HIS A 66 -5.75 -13.45 -5.24
C HIS A 66 -5.60 -14.83 -4.60
N ARG A 67 -4.46 -15.46 -4.85
CA ARG A 67 -3.98 -16.63 -4.14
C ARG A 67 -2.47 -16.54 -4.00
N THR A 68 -2.00 -16.53 -2.78
CA THR A 68 -0.57 -16.40 -2.43
C THR A 68 0.13 -17.73 -2.22
N THR A 69 -0.64 -18.82 -2.08
CA THR A 69 -0.17 -20.19 -1.83
C THR A 69 -0.43 -21.12 -3.03
N GLY A 70 0.20 -22.31 -3.01
CA GLY A 70 0.05 -23.29 -4.07
C GLY A 70 1.07 -23.15 -5.21
N PRO A 71 0.96 -23.99 -6.26
CA PRO A 71 1.99 -24.12 -7.28
C PRO A 71 2.15 -22.89 -8.17
N ARG A 72 1.13 -22.05 -8.25
CA ARG A 72 1.12 -20.85 -9.11
C ARG A 72 0.34 -19.72 -8.45
N PRO A 73 0.96 -18.93 -7.55
CA PRO A 73 0.33 -17.77 -6.92
C PRO A 73 -0.09 -16.73 -7.97
N TYR A 74 -1.25 -16.09 -7.75
CA TYR A 74 -1.79 -15.09 -8.68
C TYR A 74 -2.52 -13.96 -7.96
N LEU A 75 -2.55 -12.80 -8.62
CA LEU A 75 -3.35 -11.63 -8.27
C LEU A 75 -4.24 -11.29 -9.46
N VAL A 76 -5.53 -11.09 -9.22
CA VAL A 76 -6.51 -10.64 -10.20
C VAL A 76 -6.98 -9.24 -9.83
N THR A 77 -6.84 -8.32 -10.75
CA THR A 77 -7.29 -6.95 -10.60
C THR A 77 -8.20 -6.55 -11.77
N GLU A 78 -8.88 -5.44 -11.64
CA GLU A 78 -9.53 -4.76 -12.73
C GLU A 78 -8.55 -4.61 -13.91
N PHE A 79 -9.03 -4.86 -15.12
CA PHE A 79 -8.26 -4.58 -16.32
C PHE A 79 -8.51 -3.13 -16.74
N VAL A 80 -7.46 -2.32 -16.70
CA VAL A 80 -7.51 -0.92 -17.13
C VAL A 80 -7.25 -0.89 -18.63
N GLU A 81 -8.27 -0.51 -19.40
CA GLU A 81 -8.12 -0.27 -20.85
C GLU A 81 -7.42 1.06 -21.07
N GLY A 82 -6.35 1.06 -21.87
CA GLY A 82 -5.56 2.25 -22.14
C GLY A 82 -4.14 1.94 -22.62
N THR A 83 -3.33 2.97 -22.66
CA THR A 83 -1.91 2.90 -23.02
C THR A 83 -1.06 3.40 -21.87
N ASP A 84 0.13 2.81 -21.67
CA ASP A 84 1.09 3.38 -20.72
C ASP A 84 1.67 4.71 -21.24
N LEU A 85 2.05 5.60 -20.32
CA LEU A 85 2.58 6.93 -20.70
C LEU A 85 3.89 6.84 -21.49
N HIS A 86 4.68 5.79 -21.31
CA HIS A 86 5.90 5.60 -22.10
C HIS A 86 5.57 5.38 -23.57
N ARG A 87 4.60 4.53 -23.87
CA ARG A 87 4.07 4.27 -25.20
C ARG A 87 3.39 5.49 -25.78
N PHE A 88 2.59 6.19 -24.99
CA PHE A 88 1.93 7.44 -25.36
C PHE A 88 2.94 8.48 -25.82
N LEU A 89 4.03 8.70 -25.07
CA LEU A 89 5.08 9.68 -25.38
C LEU A 89 5.90 9.35 -26.64
N ARG A 90 5.92 8.11 -27.07
CA ARG A 90 6.59 7.75 -28.35
C ARG A 90 5.92 8.38 -29.56
N ASN A 91 4.60 8.56 -29.49
CA ASN A 91 3.79 9.01 -30.61
C ASN A 91 3.17 10.40 -30.40
N ASN A 92 3.27 10.95 -29.21
CA ASN A 92 2.62 12.19 -28.83
C ASN A 92 3.60 13.18 -28.17
N ARG A 93 3.31 14.46 -28.35
CA ARG A 93 3.95 15.55 -27.60
C ARG A 93 2.82 16.31 -26.89
N PRO A 94 2.54 15.99 -25.63
CA PRO A 94 1.47 16.64 -24.89
C PRO A 94 1.78 18.13 -24.69
N SER A 95 0.76 18.97 -24.78
CA SER A 95 0.85 20.37 -24.41
C SER A 95 1.16 20.49 -22.91
N PHE A 96 1.61 21.68 -22.48
CA PHE A 96 1.82 21.96 -21.06
C PHE A 96 0.57 21.64 -20.22
N THR A 97 -0.61 22.09 -20.64
CA THR A 97 -1.88 21.82 -19.97
C THR A 97 -2.22 20.32 -19.89
N ALA A 98 -1.92 19.56 -20.95
CA ALA A 98 -2.10 18.09 -20.93
C ALA A 98 -1.13 17.42 -19.95
N SER A 99 0.13 17.89 -19.91
CA SER A 99 1.13 17.40 -18.97
C SER A 99 0.74 17.69 -17.52
N VAL A 100 0.25 18.90 -17.24
CA VAL A 100 -0.28 19.28 -15.92
C VAL A 100 -1.47 18.40 -15.54
N SER A 101 -2.36 18.10 -16.48
CA SER A 101 -3.52 17.22 -16.24
C SER A 101 -3.10 15.81 -15.81
N VAL A 102 -2.03 15.27 -16.40
CA VAL A 102 -1.46 13.98 -16.01
C VAL A 102 -0.84 14.08 -14.62
N LEU A 103 0.04 15.07 -14.37
CA LEU A 103 0.70 15.20 -13.07
C LEU A 103 -0.29 15.43 -11.94
N PHE A 104 -1.31 16.27 -12.16
CA PHE A 104 -2.35 16.51 -11.17
C PHE A 104 -3.09 15.23 -10.78
N GLN A 105 -3.55 14.45 -11.76
CA GLN A 105 -4.18 13.17 -11.48
C GLN A 105 -3.24 12.22 -10.72
N LEU A 106 -1.95 12.17 -11.11
CA LEU A 106 -0.95 11.33 -10.46
C LEU A 106 -0.74 11.72 -8.99
N VAL A 107 -0.57 13.01 -8.69
CA VAL A 107 -0.39 13.44 -7.29
C VAL A 107 -1.66 13.24 -6.46
N GLN A 108 -2.86 13.30 -7.06
CA GLN A 108 -4.10 12.94 -6.37
C GLN A 108 -4.15 11.44 -6.02
N ILE A 109 -3.68 10.57 -6.91
CA ILE A 109 -3.55 9.13 -6.62
C ILE A 109 -2.52 8.91 -5.52
N LEU A 110 -1.33 9.52 -5.63
CA LEU A 110 -0.26 9.40 -4.64
C LEU A 110 -0.70 9.91 -3.26
N ALA A 111 -1.41 11.04 -3.18
CA ALA A 111 -1.96 11.54 -1.91
C ALA A 111 -2.81 10.47 -1.20
N ARG A 112 -3.71 9.78 -1.93
CA ARG A 112 -4.53 8.70 -1.36
C ARG A 112 -3.71 7.48 -0.97
N VAL A 113 -2.76 7.08 -1.82
CA VAL A 113 -1.86 5.95 -1.56
C VAL A 113 -1.07 6.19 -0.28
N HIS A 114 -0.52 7.40 -0.12
CA HIS A 114 0.28 7.78 1.04
C HIS A 114 -0.55 7.85 2.33
N THR A 115 -1.85 8.24 2.28
CA THR A 115 -2.73 8.18 3.47
C THR A 115 -3.02 6.77 3.94
N CYS A 116 -2.79 5.76 3.08
CA CYS A 116 -2.88 4.34 3.44
C CYS A 116 -1.55 3.74 3.90
N ASP A 117 -0.52 4.56 4.19
CA ASP A 117 0.84 4.14 4.54
C ASP A 117 1.49 3.24 3.48
N VAL A 118 1.16 3.47 2.21
CA VAL A 118 1.76 2.77 1.07
C VAL A 118 2.63 3.74 0.29
N VAL A 119 3.80 3.27 -0.14
CA VAL A 119 4.73 3.99 -1.02
C VAL A 119 4.96 3.15 -2.26
N HIS A 120 4.81 3.73 -3.44
CA HIS A 120 4.91 3.01 -4.72
C HIS A 120 6.34 2.62 -5.08
N ARG A 121 7.31 3.51 -4.88
CA ARG A 121 8.76 3.34 -5.08
C ARG A 121 9.25 3.09 -6.52
N ASP A 122 8.34 3.05 -7.48
CA ASP A 122 8.69 2.86 -8.91
C ASP A 122 7.76 3.69 -9.81
N VAL A 123 7.51 4.94 -9.43
CA VAL A 123 6.70 5.88 -10.23
C VAL A 123 7.48 6.26 -11.49
N LYS A 124 6.93 5.90 -12.65
CA LYS A 124 7.52 6.15 -13.98
C LYS A 124 6.45 5.99 -15.07
N PRO A 125 6.67 6.50 -16.30
CA PRO A 125 5.68 6.44 -17.39
C PRO A 125 5.18 5.03 -17.73
N MET A 126 6.00 3.99 -17.60
CA MET A 126 5.59 2.60 -17.87
C MET A 126 4.55 2.07 -16.85
N ASN A 127 4.50 2.64 -15.65
CA ASN A 127 3.61 2.24 -14.56
C ASN A 127 2.38 3.16 -14.44
N ILE A 128 2.18 4.08 -15.37
CA ILE A 128 1.05 5.00 -15.41
C ILE A 128 0.27 4.71 -16.70
N LEU A 129 -0.94 4.19 -16.56
CA LEU A 129 -1.85 3.94 -17.69
C LEU A 129 -2.74 5.14 -17.91
N LEU A 130 -2.88 5.56 -19.16
CA LEU A 130 -3.80 6.59 -19.61
C LEU A 130 -4.97 5.90 -20.32
N GLY A 131 -6.16 5.98 -19.72
CA GLY A 131 -7.38 5.40 -20.25
C GLY A 131 -8.00 6.24 -21.37
N GLU A 132 -8.95 5.66 -22.11
CA GLU A 132 -9.58 6.29 -23.28
C GLU A 132 -10.32 7.59 -22.95
N LYS A 133 -10.82 7.73 -21.71
CA LYS A 133 -11.50 8.93 -21.22
C LYS A 133 -10.56 9.93 -20.56
N GLY A 134 -9.24 9.76 -20.70
CA GLY A 134 -8.24 10.65 -20.17
C GLY A 134 -7.92 10.49 -18.68
N GLU A 135 -8.55 9.54 -18.00
CA GLU A 135 -8.20 9.19 -16.62
C GLU A 135 -6.88 8.42 -16.57
N ILE A 136 -6.12 8.58 -15.48
CA ILE A 136 -4.91 7.78 -15.26
C ILE A 136 -5.10 6.73 -14.17
N SER A 137 -4.35 5.65 -14.31
CA SER A 137 -4.24 4.61 -13.28
C SER A 137 -2.77 4.28 -13.02
N LEU A 138 -2.41 4.18 -11.74
CA LEU A 138 -1.08 3.80 -11.29
C LEU A 138 -1.06 2.29 -11.04
N VAL A 139 -0.17 1.59 -11.74
CA VAL A 139 -0.05 0.12 -11.71
C VAL A 139 1.35 -0.30 -11.26
N ASP A 140 1.54 -1.61 -11.03
CA ASP A 140 2.82 -2.21 -10.68
C ASP A 140 3.49 -1.53 -9.49
N PHE A 141 2.82 -1.55 -8.35
CA PHE A 141 3.40 -1.15 -7.10
C PHE A 141 4.65 -2.01 -6.84
N GLY A 142 5.80 -1.48 -7.23
CA GLY A 142 7.08 -2.10 -7.00
C GLY A 142 7.33 -2.13 -5.50
N ILE A 143 6.83 -3.17 -4.81
CA ILE A 143 7.24 -3.46 -3.44
C ILE A 143 8.70 -3.89 -3.52
N ALA A 144 9.54 -2.90 -3.84
CA ALA A 144 10.97 -3.04 -3.85
C ALA A 144 11.38 -3.28 -2.40
N LEU A 145 11.94 -4.43 -2.18
CA LEU A 145 12.56 -4.90 -0.96
C LEU A 145 13.38 -3.87 -0.23
N PRO A 146 13.48 -4.01 1.10
CA PRO A 146 14.72 -3.65 1.76
C PRO A 146 15.84 -4.44 1.09
N LEU A 147 16.77 -3.74 0.45
CA LEU A 147 18.03 -4.32 0.02
C LEU A 147 18.72 -4.92 1.24
N ALA A 148 19.12 -6.19 1.17
CA ALA A 148 20.03 -6.74 2.18
C ALA A 148 21.26 -5.84 2.23
N PRO A 149 21.81 -5.52 3.43
CA PRO A 149 23.03 -4.73 3.56
C PRO A 149 24.14 -5.39 2.72
N GLY A 150 24.73 -4.66 1.77
CA GLY A 150 25.80 -5.14 0.92
C GLY A 150 25.41 -5.75 -0.43
N ALA A 151 24.14 -5.84 -0.76
CA ALA A 151 23.71 -6.24 -2.10
C ALA A 151 23.80 -5.05 -3.05
N THR A 152 24.97 -4.77 -3.55
CA THR A 152 25.16 -4.00 -4.80
C THR A 152 24.48 -4.78 -5.91
N ARG A 153 23.31 -4.33 -6.35
CA ARG A 153 22.65 -4.89 -7.51
C ARG A 153 23.37 -4.48 -8.79
N HIS A 154 24.52 -5.06 -9.05
CA HIS A 154 24.98 -5.33 -10.39
C HIS A 154 24.28 -6.61 -10.87
N THR A 155 22.96 -6.58 -11.04
CA THR A 155 22.28 -7.62 -11.82
C THR A 155 22.35 -7.19 -13.26
N GLU A 156 23.35 -7.67 -13.94
CA GLU A 156 23.52 -7.56 -15.41
C GLU A 156 22.43 -8.25 -16.23
N GLY A 157 21.39 -8.79 -15.63
CA GLY A 157 20.37 -9.56 -16.32
C GLY A 157 18.93 -9.23 -15.91
N GLY A 158 18.43 -8.01 -16.16
CA GLY A 158 17.04 -7.69 -15.86
C GLY A 158 16.72 -6.19 -15.79
N ARG A 159 17.63 -5.33 -16.19
CA ARG A 159 17.36 -3.91 -16.37
C ARG A 159 16.54 -3.71 -17.64
N THR A 160 15.26 -3.38 -17.48
CA THR A 160 14.54 -2.75 -18.59
C THR A 160 15.27 -1.43 -18.89
N PRO A 161 15.81 -1.23 -20.11
CA PRO A 161 16.42 0.03 -20.48
C PRO A 161 15.43 1.18 -20.16
N GLY A 162 15.88 2.22 -19.44
CA GLY A 162 15.06 3.38 -19.11
C GLY A 162 14.51 3.45 -17.67
N SER A 163 14.54 2.37 -16.87
CA SER A 163 14.04 2.43 -15.48
C SER A 163 14.92 3.27 -14.55
N SER A 164 16.20 3.47 -14.86
CA SER A 164 17.14 4.26 -14.03
C SER A 164 16.84 5.76 -14.07
N GLY A 165 16.17 6.27 -15.10
CA GLY A 165 15.92 7.69 -15.31
C GLY A 165 14.83 8.32 -14.42
N TYR A 166 14.23 7.58 -13.49
CA TYR A 166 13.12 8.04 -12.63
C TYR A 166 13.33 7.72 -11.15
N LYS A 167 14.44 7.09 -10.79
CA LYS A 167 14.68 6.63 -9.43
C LYS A 167 15.14 7.77 -8.52
N ALA A 168 14.52 7.85 -7.36
CA ALA A 168 14.94 8.78 -6.31
C ALA A 168 16.35 8.43 -5.76
N PRO A 169 17.16 9.43 -5.37
CA PRO A 169 18.50 9.24 -4.83
C PRO A 169 18.56 8.23 -3.68
N GLU A 170 17.64 8.30 -2.72
CA GLU A 170 17.55 7.39 -1.58
C GLU A 170 17.28 5.94 -1.99
N ILE A 171 16.52 5.72 -3.07
CA ILE A 171 16.30 4.38 -3.63
C ILE A 171 17.58 3.86 -4.29
N ILE A 172 18.29 4.71 -5.01
CA ILE A 172 19.58 4.34 -5.65
C ILE A 172 20.63 4.01 -4.60
N ARG A 173 20.71 4.79 -3.52
CA ARG A 173 21.61 4.57 -2.37
C ARG A 173 21.23 3.35 -1.54
N GLY A 174 20.08 2.73 -1.80
CA GLY A 174 19.64 1.52 -1.10
C GLY A 174 19.15 1.76 0.32
N GLU A 175 18.59 2.93 0.60
CA GLU A 175 17.98 3.23 1.89
C GLU A 175 16.87 2.23 2.21
N ARG A 176 16.79 1.78 3.47
CA ARG A 176 15.92 0.66 3.86
C ARG A 176 14.42 0.96 3.67
N ASN A 177 14.00 2.19 3.93
CA ASN A 177 12.59 2.57 3.89
C ASN A 177 12.40 3.95 3.24
N PRO A 178 12.59 4.08 1.90
CA PRO A 178 12.28 5.32 1.22
C PRO A 178 10.79 5.66 1.41
N GLY A 179 10.55 6.90 1.85
CA GLY A 179 9.21 7.40 2.17
C GLY A 179 8.41 7.89 0.96
N PRO A 180 7.24 8.51 1.19
CA PRO A 180 6.37 9.10 0.16
C PRO A 180 7.09 10.06 -0.80
N SER A 181 8.10 10.77 -0.31
CA SER A 181 8.90 11.72 -1.11
C SER A 181 9.65 11.07 -2.29
N ALA A 182 9.92 9.76 -2.23
CA ALA A 182 10.51 9.03 -3.35
C ALA A 182 9.54 8.95 -4.55
N ASP A 183 8.24 8.82 -4.30
CA ASP A 183 7.22 8.81 -5.35
C ASP A 183 7.08 10.19 -6.00
N LEU A 184 7.19 11.25 -5.20
CA LEU A 184 7.17 12.64 -5.70
C LEU A 184 8.37 12.92 -6.61
N TYR A 185 9.54 12.36 -6.31
CA TYR A 185 10.70 12.45 -7.20
C TYR A 185 10.43 11.77 -8.55
N GLY A 186 9.93 10.54 -8.55
CA GLY A 186 9.55 9.81 -9.77
C GLY A 186 8.46 10.53 -10.58
N ALA A 187 7.47 11.13 -9.89
CA ALA A 187 6.44 11.97 -10.52
C ALA A 187 7.04 13.23 -11.14
N GLY A 188 8.01 13.89 -10.49
CA GLY A 188 8.77 15.02 -11.01
C GLY A 188 9.54 14.64 -12.29
N CYS A 189 10.26 13.52 -12.28
CA CYS A 189 10.95 13.00 -13.47
C CYS A 189 9.99 12.70 -14.62
N THR A 190 8.82 12.11 -14.30
CA THR A 190 7.77 11.82 -15.30
C THR A 190 7.22 13.10 -15.91
N PHE A 191 6.92 14.10 -15.10
CA PHE A 191 6.43 15.38 -15.57
C PHE A 191 7.47 16.14 -16.40
N PHE A 192 8.72 16.14 -15.95
CA PHE A 192 9.82 16.72 -16.73
C PHE A 192 9.86 16.13 -18.13
N GLN A 193 9.75 14.81 -18.26
CA GLN A 193 9.71 14.14 -19.56
C GLN A 193 8.44 14.48 -20.37
N LEU A 194 7.28 14.58 -19.73
CA LEU A 194 6.04 14.99 -20.41
C LEU A 194 6.16 16.37 -21.06
N VAL A 195 6.80 17.31 -20.38
CA VAL A 195 6.95 18.69 -20.82
C VAL A 195 8.08 18.87 -21.84
N THR A 196 9.25 18.26 -21.58
CA THR A 196 10.46 18.48 -22.41
C THR A 196 10.65 17.43 -23.50
N GLY A 197 10.03 16.27 -23.38
CA GLY A 197 10.28 15.09 -24.22
C GLY A 197 11.61 14.38 -23.93
N ARG A 198 12.36 14.80 -22.89
CA ARG A 198 13.68 14.29 -22.48
C ARG A 198 13.65 13.76 -21.05
N LEU A 199 14.57 12.85 -20.74
CA LEU A 199 14.83 12.48 -19.34
C LEU A 199 15.49 13.67 -18.60
N VAL A 200 15.39 13.68 -17.27
CA VAL A 200 16.07 14.70 -16.42
C VAL A 200 17.57 14.63 -16.62
N PHE A 201 18.10 13.42 -16.72
CA PHE A 201 19.50 13.15 -16.99
C PHE A 201 19.62 12.12 -18.12
N GLU A 202 20.51 12.41 -19.05
CA GLU A 202 20.83 11.56 -20.21
C GLU A 202 22.33 11.33 -20.23
N SER A 203 22.77 10.13 -20.56
CA SER A 203 24.18 9.79 -20.62
C SER A 203 24.45 8.62 -21.53
N ASP A 204 25.49 8.73 -22.34
CA ASP A 204 26.04 7.64 -23.16
C ASP A 204 26.79 6.60 -22.31
N GLY A 205 27.12 6.92 -21.04
CA GLY A 205 27.82 6.06 -20.08
C GLY A 205 26.95 4.98 -19.42
N GLY A 206 25.70 4.83 -19.86
CA GLY A 206 24.78 3.81 -19.37
C GLY A 206 24.10 4.12 -18.04
N ALA A 207 23.37 3.14 -17.53
CA ALA A 207 22.50 3.29 -16.34
C ALA A 207 23.24 3.71 -15.07
N TYR A 208 24.48 3.29 -14.87
CA TYR A 208 25.28 3.69 -13.69
C TYR A 208 25.55 5.20 -13.67
N THR A 209 25.90 5.79 -14.83
CA THR A 209 26.12 7.23 -14.92
C THR A 209 24.84 8.02 -14.66
N ILE A 210 23.69 7.56 -15.19
CA ILE A 210 22.39 8.17 -14.94
C ILE A 210 22.03 8.09 -13.44
N GLU A 211 22.22 6.94 -12.79
CA GLU A 211 21.98 6.78 -11.36
C GLU A 211 22.88 7.72 -10.51
N LYS A 212 24.14 7.90 -10.90
CA LYS A 212 25.05 8.86 -10.25
C LYS A 212 24.54 10.29 -10.41
N GLN A 213 24.12 10.70 -11.61
CA GLN A 213 23.56 12.02 -11.84
C GLN A 213 22.29 12.27 -11.02
N HIS A 214 21.41 11.27 -10.88
CA HIS A 214 20.26 11.36 -9.97
C HIS A 214 20.67 11.61 -8.51
N CYS A 215 21.81 11.07 -8.08
CA CYS A 215 22.31 11.26 -6.72
C CYS A 215 23.06 12.58 -6.48
N GLU A 216 23.76 13.09 -7.49
CA GLU A 216 24.78 14.15 -7.31
C GLU A 216 24.49 15.42 -8.11
N ASP A 217 24.00 15.30 -9.36
CA ASP A 217 23.87 16.44 -10.26
C ASP A 217 22.58 17.23 -10.02
N ILE A 218 22.64 18.55 -10.18
CA ILE A 218 21.46 19.41 -10.09
C ILE A 218 20.59 19.19 -11.34
N ALA A 219 19.30 18.96 -11.13
CA ALA A 219 18.36 18.85 -12.25
C ALA A 219 18.22 20.18 -12.99
N PRO A 220 18.19 20.17 -14.32
CA PRO A 220 17.94 21.38 -15.09
C PRO A 220 16.54 21.91 -14.81
N ARG A 221 16.36 23.23 -14.90
CA ARG A 221 15.06 23.88 -14.77
C ARG A 221 14.23 23.61 -16.04
N LEU A 222 12.91 23.48 -15.90
CA LEU A 222 12.03 23.37 -17.06
C LEU A 222 12.10 24.64 -17.92
N SER A 223 12.17 25.80 -17.28
CA SER A 223 12.29 27.10 -17.94
C SER A 223 13.56 27.26 -18.80
N ASP A 224 14.64 26.53 -18.51
CA ASP A 224 15.85 26.52 -19.32
C ASP A 224 15.66 25.76 -20.65
N LEU A 225 14.76 24.79 -20.69
CA LEU A 225 14.53 23.91 -21.84
C LEU A 225 13.27 24.26 -22.62
N VAL A 226 12.28 24.84 -21.97
CA VAL A 226 11.00 25.29 -22.54
C VAL A 226 10.75 26.73 -22.07
N PRO A 227 11.42 27.71 -22.66
CA PRO A 227 11.38 29.12 -22.22
C PRO A 227 9.98 29.72 -22.28
N GLU A 228 9.16 29.26 -23.22
CA GLU A 228 7.80 29.75 -23.39
C GLU A 228 6.79 28.76 -22.80
N GLY A 229 6.07 29.20 -21.77
CA GLY A 229 4.86 28.49 -21.33
C GLY A 229 4.96 27.67 -20.04
N VAL A 230 6.06 27.69 -19.30
CA VAL A 230 6.12 27.11 -17.96
C VAL A 230 5.98 28.21 -16.90
N PRO A 231 4.88 28.23 -16.12
CA PRO A 231 4.73 29.19 -15.03
C PRO A 231 5.82 28.99 -13.96
N PRO A 232 6.34 30.11 -13.38
CA PRO A 232 7.41 30.04 -12.37
C PRO A 232 7.07 29.13 -11.19
N GLU A 233 5.82 29.12 -10.74
CA GLU A 233 5.36 28.30 -9.61
C GLU A 233 5.43 26.81 -9.93
N VAL A 234 5.18 26.40 -11.18
CA VAL A 234 5.27 25.01 -11.62
C VAL A 234 6.74 24.63 -11.83
N ASP A 235 7.56 25.52 -12.36
CA ASP A 235 9.00 25.31 -12.50
C ASP A 235 9.67 25.12 -11.13
N ASP A 236 9.31 25.95 -10.14
CA ASP A 236 9.76 25.82 -8.75
C ASP A 236 9.25 24.54 -8.08
N LEU A 237 8.00 24.16 -8.34
CA LEU A 237 7.45 22.89 -7.86
C LEU A 237 8.30 21.71 -8.35
N VAL A 238 8.57 21.64 -9.66
CA VAL A 238 9.35 20.55 -10.26
C VAL A 238 10.77 20.53 -9.73
N ALA A 239 11.42 21.70 -9.58
CA ALA A 239 12.75 21.78 -8.97
C ALA A 239 12.76 21.22 -7.54
N ARG A 240 11.73 21.52 -6.73
CA ARG A 240 11.58 20.93 -5.39
C ARG A 240 11.28 19.42 -5.45
N MET A 241 10.43 18.95 -6.36
CA MET A 241 10.18 17.51 -6.53
C MET A 241 11.46 16.75 -6.86
N LEU A 242 12.39 17.36 -7.62
CA LEU A 242 13.67 16.78 -8.02
C LEU A 242 14.81 17.07 -7.03
N ALA A 243 14.52 17.66 -5.87
CA ALA A 243 15.51 17.87 -4.81
C ALA A 243 16.14 16.54 -4.37
N LYS A 244 17.47 16.55 -4.10
CA LYS A 244 18.20 15.35 -3.67
C LYS A 244 17.78 14.93 -2.27
N GLU A 245 17.62 15.89 -1.38
CA GLU A 245 17.15 15.65 0.00
C GLU A 245 15.64 15.43 0.03
N PRO A 246 15.16 14.26 0.52
CA PRO A 246 13.74 13.92 0.55
C PRO A 246 12.86 14.92 1.30
N ALA A 247 13.41 15.54 2.36
CA ALA A 247 12.70 16.51 3.20
C ALA A 247 12.40 17.86 2.51
N LEU A 248 13.11 18.19 1.42
CA LEU A 248 12.88 19.41 0.64
C LEU A 248 11.78 19.24 -0.42
N ARG A 249 11.34 18.01 -0.66
CA ARG A 249 10.30 17.72 -1.65
C ARG A 249 8.93 18.03 -1.09
N PRO A 250 7.99 18.50 -1.94
CA PRO A 250 6.62 18.75 -1.51
C PRO A 250 5.90 17.44 -1.20
N THR A 251 4.83 17.52 -0.41
CA THR A 251 3.83 16.47 -0.32
C THR A 251 3.00 16.39 -1.60
N ALA A 252 2.31 15.28 -1.80
CA ALA A 252 1.41 15.13 -2.96
C ALA A 252 0.24 16.14 -2.92
N GLY A 253 -0.23 16.51 -1.72
CA GLY A 253 -1.25 17.56 -1.54
C GLY A 253 -0.75 18.94 -1.97
N GLU A 254 0.41 19.37 -1.46
CA GLU A 254 1.02 20.65 -1.85
C GLU A 254 1.29 20.74 -3.36
N ALA A 255 1.72 19.64 -3.98
CA ALA A 255 1.90 19.58 -5.43
C ALA A 255 0.57 19.76 -6.16
N GLY A 256 -0.50 19.13 -5.68
CA GLY A 256 -1.86 19.30 -6.22
C GLY A 256 -2.35 20.74 -6.14
N ASP A 257 -2.13 21.44 -5.01
CA ASP A 257 -2.55 22.83 -4.79
C ASP A 257 -1.86 23.77 -5.78
N VAL A 258 -0.56 23.58 -6.04
CA VAL A 258 0.19 24.38 -7.03
C VAL A 258 -0.29 24.13 -8.46
N LEU A 259 -0.66 22.90 -8.80
CA LEU A 259 -1.06 22.52 -10.16
C LEU A 259 -2.51 22.89 -10.50
N ALA A 260 -3.39 22.95 -9.51
CA ALA A 260 -4.83 23.16 -9.70
C ALA A 260 -5.20 24.41 -10.54
N PRO A 261 -4.53 25.59 -10.41
CA PRO A 261 -4.84 26.76 -11.23
C PRO A 261 -4.57 26.57 -12.73
N TYR A 262 -3.72 25.62 -13.10
CA TYR A 262 -3.27 25.39 -14.49
C TYR A 262 -4.04 24.29 -15.21
N LEU A 263 -5.05 23.70 -14.54
CA LEU A 263 -5.92 22.69 -15.15
C LEU A 263 -6.86 23.32 -16.19
N PRO A 264 -7.24 22.55 -17.21
CA PRO A 264 -8.24 23.01 -18.16
C PRO A 264 -9.58 23.26 -17.45
N ARG A 265 -10.29 24.32 -17.88
CA ARG A 265 -11.61 24.64 -17.36
C ARG A 265 -12.68 23.81 -18.09
N PHE A 266 -13.79 23.56 -17.43
CA PHE A 266 -14.94 22.94 -18.04
C PHE A 266 -15.37 23.69 -19.33
N GLY A 267 -15.64 22.94 -20.41
CA GLY A 267 -16.06 23.48 -21.72
C GLY A 267 -14.93 24.08 -22.57
N THR A 268 -13.64 23.98 -22.15
CA THR A 268 -12.53 24.41 -23.02
C THR A 268 -12.32 23.46 -24.18
N LEU A 269 -11.71 23.98 -25.26
CA LEU A 269 -11.39 23.18 -26.45
C LEU A 269 -10.31 22.12 -26.14
N PRO A 270 -10.26 21.03 -26.91
CA PRO A 270 -9.17 20.04 -26.83
C PRO A 270 -7.80 20.69 -27.03
N PRO A 271 -6.75 20.09 -26.48
CA PRO A 271 -5.37 20.55 -26.70
C PRO A 271 -4.99 20.43 -28.18
N THR A 272 -4.09 21.31 -28.62
CA THR A 272 -3.49 21.22 -29.95
C THR A 272 -2.00 20.87 -29.79
N PRO A 273 -1.50 19.79 -30.43
CA PRO A 273 -2.23 18.85 -31.29
C PRO A 273 -3.24 18.00 -30.53
N LEU A 274 -4.24 17.45 -31.24
CA LEU A 274 -5.18 16.51 -30.64
C LEU A 274 -4.46 15.28 -30.10
N LEU A 275 -4.82 14.89 -28.90
CA LEU A 275 -4.26 13.72 -28.21
C LEU A 275 -5.30 12.58 -28.18
N SER A 276 -4.83 11.36 -28.34
CA SER A 276 -5.65 10.17 -28.19
C SER A 276 -4.80 9.08 -27.48
N PRO A 277 -5.15 8.76 -26.22
CA PRO A 277 -6.16 9.39 -25.35
C PRO A 277 -5.80 10.83 -24.93
N ASP A 278 -6.81 11.61 -24.52
CA ASP A 278 -6.64 13.01 -24.11
C ASP A 278 -6.72 13.15 -22.58
N PRO A 279 -5.61 13.40 -21.86
CA PRO A 279 -5.61 13.50 -20.41
C PRO A 279 -6.32 14.75 -19.86
N THR A 280 -6.71 15.69 -20.74
CA THR A 280 -7.46 16.89 -20.34
C THR A 280 -8.96 16.65 -20.26
N LEU A 281 -9.44 15.55 -20.84
CA LEU A 281 -10.88 15.25 -20.99
C LEU A 281 -11.63 15.23 -19.64
N PRO A 282 -11.11 14.61 -18.55
CA PRO A 282 -11.79 14.58 -17.26
C PRO A 282 -12.10 15.97 -16.69
N PHE A 283 -11.29 16.97 -17.02
CA PHE A 283 -11.44 18.35 -16.55
C PHE A 283 -12.37 19.18 -17.46
N ARG A 284 -12.31 18.93 -18.77
CA ARG A 284 -13.06 19.69 -19.76
C ARG A 284 -14.54 19.28 -19.87
N GLU A 285 -14.85 18.01 -19.68
CA GLU A 285 -16.19 17.45 -19.83
C GLU A 285 -16.91 17.18 -18.51
N GLY A 286 -16.24 17.40 -17.38
CA GLY A 286 -16.80 17.14 -16.06
C GLY A 286 -17.00 15.64 -15.84
N SER A 287 -15.97 14.94 -15.36
CA SER A 287 -16.12 13.55 -14.93
C SER A 287 -17.22 13.44 -13.89
N LYS A 288 -18.10 12.42 -14.00
CA LYS A 288 -19.05 12.03 -12.94
C LYS A 288 -18.37 11.49 -11.66
N ALA A 289 -17.04 11.54 -11.57
CA ALA A 289 -16.29 11.30 -10.35
C ALA A 289 -16.40 12.55 -9.48
N ALA A 290 -17.09 12.43 -8.36
CA ALA A 290 -17.28 13.51 -7.40
C ALA A 290 -15.95 14.16 -7.00
N PRO A 291 -15.87 15.50 -6.91
CA PRO A 291 -14.69 16.19 -6.38
C PRO A 291 -14.52 15.82 -4.91
N PRO A 292 -13.28 15.78 -4.40
CA PRO A 292 -13.04 15.58 -2.97
C PRO A 292 -13.65 16.76 -2.20
N SER A 293 -14.66 16.48 -1.40
CA SER A 293 -15.28 17.44 -0.48
C SER A 293 -14.28 17.80 0.61
N GLY A 294 -13.81 19.04 0.61
CA GLY A 294 -12.90 19.57 1.63
C GLY A 294 -12.85 21.10 1.65
N ALA A 295 -13.99 21.74 1.93
CA ALA A 295 -13.99 23.10 2.47
C ALA A 295 -15.13 23.26 3.48
N PRO A 296 -14.91 23.89 4.65
CA PRO A 296 -15.97 24.04 5.65
C PRO A 296 -16.91 25.17 5.25
N VAL A 297 -18.14 24.82 4.88
CA VAL A 297 -19.23 25.81 4.73
C VAL A 297 -19.91 25.99 6.09
N ALA A 298 -19.97 27.24 6.53
CA ALA A 298 -20.63 27.71 7.73
C ALA A 298 -22.11 27.34 7.75
N ARG A 299 -22.57 26.88 8.92
CA ARG A 299 -23.94 26.47 9.20
C ARG A 299 -24.88 27.68 9.26
N ALA A 300 -25.98 27.58 8.55
CA ALA A 300 -27.21 28.29 8.90
C ALA A 300 -28.26 27.22 9.26
N HIS A 301 -28.80 27.33 10.49
CA HIS A 301 -29.94 26.52 10.94
C HIS A 301 -31.26 26.98 10.31
N PRO A 302 -32.21 26.08 10.06
CA PRO A 302 -33.50 26.22 10.74
C PRO A 302 -34.06 24.92 11.33
N SER A 303 -34.84 25.18 12.36
CA SER A 303 -35.58 24.39 13.31
C SER A 303 -36.39 23.18 12.82
N ALA A 304 -36.49 22.26 13.77
CA ALA A 304 -37.06 20.94 13.84
C ALA A 304 -38.56 20.73 13.55
N ARG A 305 -38.87 19.53 13.04
CA ARG A 305 -39.96 18.67 13.50
C ARG A 305 -39.62 17.19 13.27
N PRO A 306 -40.07 16.25 14.13
CA PRO A 306 -39.56 14.88 14.13
C PRO A 306 -40.25 14.02 13.08
N ALA A 307 -39.45 13.42 12.19
CA ALA A 307 -39.91 12.42 11.24
C ALA A 307 -39.41 11.04 11.64
N VAL A 308 -40.33 10.09 11.66
CA VAL A 308 -40.16 8.66 11.84
C VAL A 308 -38.96 8.11 11.04
N ARG A 309 -38.05 7.49 11.77
CA ARG A 309 -36.78 6.93 11.26
C ARG A 309 -37.04 5.72 10.39
N ARG A 310 -37.14 5.91 9.06
CA ARG A 310 -37.00 4.80 8.11
C ARG A 310 -35.55 4.35 8.10
N GLN A 311 -35.31 3.09 8.46
CA GLN A 311 -34.00 2.46 8.35
C GLN A 311 -33.61 2.36 6.87
N THR A 312 -32.50 2.98 6.50
CA THR A 312 -31.89 2.84 5.17
C THR A 312 -31.16 1.49 5.11
N PRO A 313 -31.40 0.63 4.11
CA PRO A 313 -30.68 -0.63 3.96
C PRO A 313 -29.18 -0.36 3.68
N GLY A 314 -28.29 -0.87 4.54
CA GLY A 314 -26.83 -0.84 4.30
C GLY A 314 -25.96 -0.25 5.42
N GLN A 315 -26.52 0.29 6.50
CA GLN A 315 -25.70 0.80 7.62
C GLN A 315 -25.50 -0.30 8.67
N VAL A 316 -24.21 -0.65 8.92
CA VAL A 316 -23.85 -1.53 10.03
C VAL A 316 -24.33 -0.93 11.39
N SER A 317 -25.00 -1.74 12.22
CA SER A 317 -25.37 -1.37 13.58
C SER A 317 -24.35 -1.95 14.58
N ARG A 318 -24.22 -1.32 15.77
CA ARG A 318 -23.38 -1.87 16.83
C ARG A 318 -23.89 -3.22 17.34
N ALA A 319 -25.19 -3.42 17.36
CA ALA A 319 -25.79 -4.70 17.76
C ALA A 319 -25.40 -5.80 16.78
N GLU A 320 -25.51 -5.55 15.47
CA GLU A 320 -25.11 -6.49 14.43
C GLU A 320 -23.63 -6.81 14.47
N LEU A 321 -22.76 -5.82 14.67
CA LEU A 321 -21.32 -6.03 14.80
C LEU A 321 -20.99 -6.91 16.01
N ARG A 322 -21.59 -6.64 17.18
CA ARG A 322 -21.39 -7.42 18.43
C ARG A 322 -21.86 -8.86 18.30
N GLU A 323 -23.02 -9.06 17.71
CA GLU A 323 -23.56 -10.41 17.49
C GLU A 323 -22.65 -11.22 16.56
N THR A 324 -22.27 -10.64 15.42
CA THR A 324 -21.38 -11.29 14.47
C THR A 324 -19.99 -11.51 15.07
N LEU A 325 -19.46 -10.56 15.82
CA LEU A 325 -18.18 -10.69 16.52
C LEU A 325 -18.20 -11.82 17.53
N SER A 326 -19.28 -11.95 18.32
CA SER A 326 -19.45 -13.06 19.27
C SER A 326 -19.49 -14.43 18.59
N ALA A 327 -20.24 -14.54 17.48
CA ALA A 327 -20.33 -15.78 16.71
C ALA A 327 -19.00 -16.14 16.05
N ALA A 328 -18.32 -15.16 15.43
CA ALA A 328 -17.00 -15.36 14.81
C ALA A 328 -15.93 -15.74 15.85
N SER A 329 -15.96 -15.13 17.04
CA SER A 329 -15.05 -15.49 18.15
C SER A 329 -15.22 -16.97 18.56
N LYS A 330 -16.45 -17.48 18.52
CA LYS A 330 -16.71 -18.89 18.84
C LYS A 330 -16.12 -19.83 17.76
N GLU A 331 -16.30 -19.52 16.47
CA GLU A 331 -15.71 -20.28 15.36
C GLU A 331 -14.18 -20.31 15.46
N VAL A 332 -13.55 -19.16 15.73
CA VAL A 332 -12.09 -19.04 15.89
C VAL A 332 -11.59 -19.88 17.07
N ARG A 333 -12.28 -19.88 18.21
CA ARG A 333 -11.93 -20.73 19.38
C ARG A 333 -12.05 -22.21 19.10
N GLN A 334 -12.96 -22.61 18.24
CA GLN A 334 -13.13 -23.99 17.82
C GLN A 334 -12.08 -24.43 16.77
N GLY A 335 -11.23 -23.50 16.29
CA GLY A 335 -10.24 -23.77 15.26
C GLY A 335 -10.82 -23.88 13.86
N GLU A 336 -12.09 -23.58 13.67
CA GLU A 336 -12.83 -23.74 12.41
C GLU A 336 -13.45 -22.41 11.94
N PRO A 337 -12.65 -21.47 11.40
CA PRO A 337 -13.18 -20.20 10.90
C PRO A 337 -14.19 -20.45 9.76
N GLY A 338 -15.42 -19.99 9.95
CA GLY A 338 -16.54 -20.28 9.08
C GLY A 338 -17.20 -19.05 8.45
N GLU A 339 -18.53 -19.09 8.36
CA GLU A 339 -19.34 -18.06 7.72
C GLU A 339 -19.37 -16.76 8.55
N ASN A 340 -19.42 -16.86 9.89
CA ASN A 340 -19.48 -15.69 10.75
C ASN A 340 -18.18 -14.88 10.69
N VAL A 341 -17.02 -15.52 10.54
CA VAL A 341 -15.75 -14.83 10.32
C VAL A 341 -15.75 -14.07 8.99
N ARG A 342 -16.24 -14.68 7.91
CA ARG A 342 -16.38 -14.00 6.60
C ARG A 342 -17.33 -12.80 6.67
N ARG A 343 -18.48 -13.00 7.36
CA ARG A 343 -19.45 -11.92 7.60
C ARG A 343 -18.85 -10.81 8.43
N LEU A 344 -18.08 -11.14 9.49
CA LEU A 344 -17.37 -10.18 10.31
C LEU A 344 -16.39 -9.34 9.47
N GLY A 345 -15.62 -9.95 8.59
CA GLY A 345 -14.72 -9.24 7.66
C GLY A 345 -15.46 -8.20 6.81
N THR A 346 -16.61 -8.59 6.25
CA THR A 346 -17.45 -7.67 5.44
C THR A 346 -18.03 -6.51 6.29
N LEU A 347 -18.44 -6.80 7.52
CA LEU A 347 -18.96 -5.77 8.45
C LEU A 347 -17.86 -4.88 8.97
N LEU A 348 -16.64 -5.40 9.17
CA LEU A 348 -15.49 -4.66 9.66
C LEU A 348 -15.14 -3.47 8.75
N ASP A 349 -15.16 -3.64 7.44
CA ASP A 349 -14.90 -2.56 6.47
C ASP A 349 -15.91 -1.41 6.59
N LYS A 350 -17.18 -1.74 6.88
CA LYS A 350 -18.23 -0.75 7.14
C LYS A 350 -18.09 -0.11 8.51
N ALA A 351 -17.71 -0.90 9.51
CA ALA A 351 -17.52 -0.47 10.89
C ALA A 351 -16.36 0.53 11.02
N ARG A 352 -15.23 0.25 10.38
CA ARG A 352 -14.04 1.12 10.33
C ARG A 352 -14.38 2.50 9.75
N ARG A 353 -15.17 2.55 8.69
CA ARG A 353 -15.63 3.82 8.10
C ARG A 353 -16.56 4.60 8.99
N LYS A 354 -17.29 3.91 9.88
CA LYS A 354 -18.32 4.53 10.74
C LYS A 354 -17.80 4.95 12.12
N TRP A 355 -16.90 4.16 12.73
CA TRP A 355 -16.51 4.31 14.14
C TRP A 355 -15.01 4.52 14.37
N SER A 356 -14.18 4.53 13.35
CA SER A 356 -12.72 4.55 13.40
C SER A 356 -12.07 3.23 13.85
N ASP A 357 -10.78 3.10 13.54
CA ASP A 357 -9.97 1.91 13.88
C ASP A 357 -9.68 1.82 15.39
N GLY A 358 -9.69 2.96 16.11
CA GLY A 358 -9.47 3.01 17.57
C GLY A 358 -10.66 2.59 18.42
N ASP A 359 -11.81 2.28 17.80
CA ASP A 359 -12.98 1.77 18.52
C ASP A 359 -12.74 0.35 19.03
N ARG A 360 -13.10 0.08 20.29
CA ARG A 360 -12.85 -1.21 20.94
C ARG A 360 -13.40 -2.41 20.15
N GLU A 361 -14.61 -2.31 19.64
CA GLU A 361 -15.27 -3.41 18.93
C GLU A 361 -14.66 -3.61 17.54
N VAL A 362 -14.22 -2.50 16.92
CA VAL A 362 -13.49 -2.55 15.64
C VAL A 362 -12.14 -3.21 15.86
N MET A 363 -11.34 -2.81 16.86
CA MET A 363 -10.06 -3.45 17.17
C MET A 363 -10.21 -4.94 17.49
N THR A 364 -11.23 -5.31 18.31
CA THR A 364 -11.49 -6.72 18.60
C THR A 364 -11.87 -7.50 17.34
N SER A 365 -12.63 -6.90 16.43
CA SER A 365 -12.97 -7.51 15.14
C SER A 365 -11.73 -7.71 14.25
N ILE A 366 -10.79 -6.76 14.26
CA ILE A 366 -9.51 -6.89 13.55
C ILE A 366 -8.71 -8.08 14.11
N LEU A 367 -8.65 -8.24 15.45
CA LEU A 367 -7.96 -9.35 16.11
C LEU A 367 -8.58 -10.70 15.75
N ILE A 368 -9.90 -10.86 15.84
CA ILE A 368 -10.59 -12.12 15.50
C ILE A 368 -10.37 -12.50 14.03
N CYS A 369 -10.38 -11.52 13.13
CA CYS A 369 -10.01 -11.77 11.74
C CYS A 369 -8.50 -12.09 11.58
N GLY A 370 -7.64 -11.60 12.46
CA GLY A 370 -6.22 -11.97 12.54
C GLY A 370 -6.03 -13.41 12.99
N ASP A 371 -6.70 -13.80 14.08
CA ASP A 371 -6.67 -15.16 14.60
C ASP A 371 -7.20 -16.18 13.59
N SER A 372 -8.28 -15.82 12.87
CA SER A 372 -8.80 -16.65 11.78
C SER A 372 -7.77 -16.85 10.66
N ALA A 373 -7.10 -15.79 10.24
CA ALA A 373 -6.06 -15.88 9.21
C ALA A 373 -4.90 -16.77 9.68
N ARG A 374 -4.49 -16.67 10.96
CA ARG A 374 -3.44 -17.50 11.55
C ARG A 374 -3.83 -18.98 11.57
N ILE A 375 -5.06 -19.31 11.95
CA ILE A 375 -5.57 -20.71 12.00
C ILE A 375 -5.54 -21.36 10.62
N VAL A 376 -5.86 -20.61 9.55
CA VAL A 376 -5.81 -21.14 8.18
C VAL A 376 -4.41 -21.05 7.54
N GLY A 377 -3.39 -20.68 8.33
CA GLY A 377 -2.00 -20.60 7.88
C GLY A 377 -1.64 -19.35 7.08
N ASP A 378 -2.52 -18.34 7.00
CA ASP A 378 -2.24 -17.04 6.37
C ASP A 378 -1.58 -16.10 7.39
N VAL A 379 -0.31 -16.43 7.70
CA VAL A 379 0.49 -15.75 8.73
C VAL A 379 0.71 -14.27 8.40
N LEU A 380 0.79 -13.92 7.11
CA LEU A 380 1.03 -12.55 6.68
C LEU A 380 -0.18 -11.64 6.92
N THR A 381 -1.37 -12.10 6.54
CA THR A 381 -2.63 -11.38 6.84
C THR A 381 -2.83 -11.28 8.35
N ALA A 382 -2.58 -12.36 9.10
CA ALA A 382 -2.64 -12.36 10.55
C ALA A 382 -1.70 -11.31 11.14
N GLY A 383 -0.42 -11.33 10.77
CA GLY A 383 0.61 -10.39 11.24
C GLY A 383 0.29 -8.94 10.90
N SER A 384 -0.24 -8.66 9.71
CA SER A 384 -0.67 -7.31 9.32
C SER A 384 -1.79 -6.78 10.24
N ARG A 385 -2.77 -7.62 10.57
CA ARG A 385 -3.90 -7.25 11.44
C ARG A 385 -3.46 -7.01 12.88
N TYR A 386 -2.61 -7.88 13.42
CA TYR A 386 -2.06 -7.69 14.76
C TYR A 386 -1.24 -6.41 14.87
N ARG A 387 -0.34 -6.14 13.92
CA ARG A 387 0.44 -4.89 13.90
C ARG A 387 -0.43 -3.64 13.75
N THR A 388 -1.58 -3.74 13.09
CA THR A 388 -2.53 -2.62 13.04
C THR A 388 -3.06 -2.29 14.42
N VAL A 389 -3.49 -3.28 15.20
CA VAL A 389 -3.99 -3.07 16.57
C VAL A 389 -2.85 -2.70 17.52
N GLU A 390 -1.67 -3.29 17.38
CA GLU A 390 -0.47 -2.95 18.16
C GLU A 390 -0.14 -1.46 18.07
N ARG A 391 -0.10 -0.89 16.86
CA ARG A 391 0.13 0.56 16.65
C ARG A 391 -0.96 1.44 17.27
N LEU A 392 -2.22 1.01 17.21
CA LEU A 392 -3.34 1.76 17.80
C LEU A 392 -3.34 1.71 19.33
N THR A 393 -2.64 0.76 19.91
CA THR A 393 -2.58 0.52 21.36
C THR A 393 -1.19 0.73 21.96
N ASP A 394 -0.25 1.31 21.20
CA ASP A 394 1.16 1.47 21.63
C ASP A 394 1.31 2.32 22.91
N THR A 395 0.43 3.31 23.10
CA THR A 395 0.44 4.21 24.27
C THR A 395 -0.57 3.82 25.35
N VAL A 396 -1.18 2.65 25.26
CA VAL A 396 -2.22 2.21 26.20
C VAL A 396 -1.60 1.82 27.54
N SER A 397 -2.05 2.47 28.64
CA SER A 397 -1.59 2.16 29.99
C SER A 397 -2.14 0.82 30.50
N PRO A 398 -1.45 0.17 31.48
CA PRO A 398 -1.91 -1.08 32.08
C PRO A 398 -3.32 -1.03 32.70
N ASP A 399 -3.76 0.15 33.16
CA ASP A 399 -5.08 0.33 33.77
C ASP A 399 -6.21 0.51 32.75
N SER A 400 -5.85 0.60 31.46
CA SER A 400 -6.84 0.79 30.40
C SER A 400 -7.64 -0.49 30.10
N PRO A 401 -8.96 -0.39 29.86
CA PRO A 401 -9.75 -1.53 29.40
C PRO A 401 -9.33 -2.07 28.03
N LEU A 402 -8.44 -1.35 27.32
CA LEU A 402 -7.84 -1.78 26.04
C LEU A 402 -6.53 -2.53 26.21
N PHE A 403 -6.00 -2.64 27.42
CA PHE A 403 -4.69 -3.24 27.65
C PHE A 403 -4.61 -4.72 27.25
N SER A 404 -5.68 -5.49 27.53
CA SER A 404 -5.76 -6.89 27.09
C SER A 404 -5.76 -7.02 25.56
N ILE A 405 -6.38 -6.08 24.86
CA ILE A 405 -6.38 -6.02 23.38
C ILE A 405 -4.95 -5.76 22.87
N ALA A 406 -4.24 -4.82 23.53
CA ALA A 406 -2.83 -4.53 23.21
C ALA A 406 -1.93 -5.77 23.38
N LEU A 407 -2.05 -6.50 24.49
CA LEU A 407 -1.29 -7.72 24.73
C LEU A 407 -1.61 -8.82 23.74
N THR A 408 -2.89 -9.00 23.38
CA THR A 408 -3.31 -9.98 22.35
C THR A 408 -2.69 -9.64 21.00
N ALA A 409 -2.67 -8.36 20.62
CA ALA A 409 -2.04 -7.92 19.37
C ALA A 409 -0.54 -8.19 19.35
N ARG A 410 0.17 -7.85 20.43
CA ARG A 410 1.63 -8.08 20.58
C ARG A 410 1.97 -9.57 20.50
N LEU A 411 1.25 -10.41 21.24
CA LEU A 411 1.46 -11.85 21.22
C LEU A 411 1.19 -12.43 19.84
N GLY A 412 0.07 -12.08 19.20
CA GLY A 412 -0.26 -12.55 17.85
C GLY A 412 0.75 -12.11 16.78
N ALA A 413 1.28 -10.89 16.88
CA ALA A 413 2.37 -10.42 16.01
C ALA A 413 3.68 -11.20 16.25
N ALA A 414 3.98 -11.56 17.50
CA ALA A 414 5.13 -12.39 17.85
C ALA A 414 5.00 -13.81 17.33
N GLU A 415 3.83 -14.45 17.46
CA GLU A 415 3.53 -15.77 16.90
C GLU A 415 3.70 -15.80 15.37
N CYS A 416 3.25 -14.76 14.68
CA CYS A 416 3.44 -14.67 13.24
C CYS A 416 4.92 -14.59 12.87
N ARG A 417 5.74 -13.86 13.62
CA ARG A 417 7.20 -13.82 13.44
C ARG A 417 7.86 -15.17 13.71
N LEU A 418 7.40 -15.87 14.74
CA LEU A 418 7.90 -17.21 15.06
C LEU A 418 7.59 -18.22 13.94
N ALA A 419 6.40 -18.14 13.36
CA ALA A 419 6.00 -18.96 12.21
C ALA A 419 6.78 -18.63 10.93
N GLU A 420 7.34 -17.40 10.84
CA GLU A 420 8.19 -16.94 9.74
C GLU A 420 9.68 -17.24 9.93
N ASP A 421 10.04 -17.98 10.98
CA ASP A 421 11.43 -18.36 11.33
C ASP A 421 12.35 -17.13 11.58
N GLU A 422 11.78 -16.01 12.06
CA GLU A 422 12.56 -14.86 12.51
C GLU A 422 13.27 -15.17 13.84
N ALA A 423 14.40 -14.50 14.09
CA ALA A 423 15.27 -14.71 15.23
C ALA A 423 14.50 -14.86 16.55
N GLY A 424 14.56 -16.03 17.15
CA GLY A 424 13.82 -16.42 18.36
C GLY A 424 14.01 -15.46 19.54
N ASP A 425 15.15 -14.79 19.63
CA ASP A 425 15.46 -13.81 20.69
C ASP A 425 14.52 -12.61 20.70
N THR A 426 14.14 -12.09 19.52
CA THR A 426 13.21 -10.95 19.42
C THR A 426 11.80 -11.36 19.84
N VAL A 427 11.37 -12.56 19.45
CA VAL A 427 10.07 -13.12 19.84
C VAL A 427 10.05 -13.43 21.33
N LEU A 428 11.12 -13.98 21.87
CA LEU A 428 11.29 -14.23 23.30
C LEU A 428 11.14 -12.95 24.12
N ALA A 429 11.74 -11.84 23.69
CA ALA A 429 11.64 -10.56 24.40
C ALA A 429 10.19 -10.09 24.50
N VAL A 430 9.44 -10.13 23.40
CA VAL A 430 8.00 -9.74 23.38
C VAL A 430 7.17 -10.70 24.23
N TRP A 431 7.41 -12.00 24.12
CA TRP A 431 6.72 -13.01 24.93
C TRP A 431 6.95 -12.79 26.43
N LEU A 432 8.18 -12.46 26.85
CA LEU A 432 8.53 -12.15 28.25
C LEU A 432 7.79 -10.90 28.74
N GLU A 433 7.64 -9.87 27.93
CA GLU A 433 6.86 -8.66 28.28
C GLU A 433 5.39 -9.01 28.50
N VAL A 434 4.80 -9.82 27.61
CA VAL A 434 3.42 -10.28 27.74
C VAL A 434 3.24 -11.12 29.01
N CYS A 435 4.15 -12.07 29.29
CA CYS A 435 4.14 -12.86 30.54
C CYS A 435 4.14 -11.97 31.80
N LYS A 436 5.04 -11.00 31.86
CA LYS A 436 5.15 -10.06 32.99
C LYS A 436 3.84 -9.28 33.18
N ALA A 437 3.27 -8.76 32.09
CA ALA A 437 2.01 -8.01 32.11
C ALA A 437 0.85 -8.88 32.60
N LEU A 438 0.73 -10.11 32.12
CA LEU A 438 -0.32 -11.06 32.54
C LEU A 438 -0.20 -11.46 34.02
N ILE A 439 1.05 -11.62 34.52
CA ILE A 439 1.27 -11.89 35.95
C ILE A 439 0.85 -10.70 36.81
N VAL A 440 1.15 -9.47 36.39
CA VAL A 440 0.72 -8.24 37.10
C VAL A 440 -0.81 -8.12 37.11
N MET A 441 -1.45 -8.44 35.99
CA MET A 441 -2.94 -8.46 35.93
C MET A 441 -3.57 -9.52 36.84
N GLY A 442 -2.84 -10.58 37.17
CA GLY A 442 -3.31 -11.65 38.06
C GLY A 442 -4.63 -12.27 37.58
N ARG A 443 -5.62 -12.37 38.46
CA ARG A 443 -6.94 -12.96 38.14
C ARG A 443 -7.78 -12.17 37.13
N SER A 444 -7.43 -10.91 36.84
CA SER A 444 -8.12 -10.09 35.82
C SER A 444 -7.62 -10.35 34.40
N ALA A 445 -6.53 -11.08 34.22
CA ALA A 445 -6.02 -11.44 32.93
C ALA A 445 -6.98 -12.41 32.22
N PRO A 446 -7.30 -12.19 30.91
CA PRO A 446 -8.15 -13.11 30.16
C PRO A 446 -7.54 -14.53 30.09
N ALA A 447 -8.31 -15.55 30.46
CA ALA A 447 -7.83 -16.94 30.48
C ALA A 447 -7.29 -17.36 29.10
N GLU A 448 -8.01 -17.04 28.04
CA GLU A 448 -7.65 -17.35 26.67
C GLU A 448 -6.29 -16.78 26.25
N LEU A 449 -5.98 -15.56 26.69
CA LEU A 449 -4.70 -14.91 26.39
C LEU A 449 -3.56 -15.57 27.17
N VAL A 450 -3.84 -16.07 28.35
CA VAL A 450 -2.88 -16.82 29.16
C VAL A 450 -2.57 -18.17 28.55
N ASP A 451 -3.60 -18.92 28.17
CA ASP A 451 -3.44 -20.23 27.53
C ASP A 451 -2.62 -20.09 26.24
N ARG A 452 -2.97 -19.12 25.41
CA ARG A 452 -2.22 -18.79 24.19
C ARG A 452 -0.78 -18.40 24.47
N CYS A 453 -0.52 -17.62 25.54
CA CYS A 453 0.84 -17.26 25.94
C CYS A 453 1.65 -18.48 26.38
N LEU A 454 1.03 -19.47 27.03
CA LEU A 454 1.67 -20.72 27.42
C LEU A 454 2.01 -21.61 26.21
N GLU A 455 1.10 -21.69 25.23
CA GLU A 455 1.32 -22.39 23.96
C GLU A 455 2.49 -21.78 23.17
N THR A 456 2.52 -20.46 23.00
CA THR A 456 3.65 -19.75 22.34
C THR A 456 4.97 -19.99 23.08
N GLY A 457 4.91 -20.08 24.42
CA GLY A 457 6.07 -20.42 25.24
C GLY A 457 6.59 -21.82 24.95
N ALA A 458 5.74 -22.83 24.77
CA ALA A 458 6.14 -24.18 24.43
C ALA A 458 6.92 -24.22 23.10
N ASP A 459 6.43 -23.52 22.06
CA ASP A 459 7.10 -23.44 20.76
C ASP A 459 8.48 -22.77 20.87
N LEU A 460 8.60 -21.71 21.70
CA LEU A 460 9.89 -21.07 22.00
C LEU A 460 10.85 -21.99 22.74
N GLY A 461 10.33 -22.83 23.66
CA GLY A 461 11.11 -23.84 24.39
C GLY A 461 11.75 -24.86 23.46
N GLU A 462 11.03 -25.34 22.47
CA GLU A 462 11.53 -26.27 21.44
C GLU A 462 12.62 -25.65 20.56
N ARG A 463 12.62 -24.32 20.42
CA ARG A 463 13.59 -23.57 19.64
C ARG A 463 14.82 -23.09 20.41
N GLY A 464 15.08 -23.64 21.61
CA GLY A 464 16.29 -23.41 22.38
C GLY A 464 16.15 -22.47 23.57
N HIS A 465 14.94 -21.97 23.89
CA HIS A 465 14.72 -21.05 25.02
C HIS A 465 14.09 -21.73 26.25
N ALA A 466 14.29 -23.05 26.41
CA ALA A 466 13.63 -23.90 27.40
C ALA A 466 13.76 -23.41 28.86
N GLU A 467 14.90 -22.89 29.28
CA GLU A 467 15.11 -22.42 30.66
C GLU A 467 14.27 -21.21 31.00
N ALA A 468 14.30 -20.16 30.13
CA ALA A 468 13.52 -18.96 30.30
C ALA A 468 12.00 -19.26 30.25
N VAL A 469 11.59 -20.09 29.31
CA VAL A 469 10.20 -20.52 29.14
C VAL A 469 9.70 -21.27 30.38
N THR A 470 10.46 -22.24 30.88
CA THR A 470 10.07 -23.04 32.06
C THR A 470 9.89 -22.15 33.30
N PHE A 471 10.77 -21.18 33.52
CA PHE A 471 10.69 -20.26 34.63
C PHE A 471 9.42 -19.37 34.57
N TRP A 472 9.15 -18.76 33.44
CA TRP A 472 8.04 -17.82 33.30
C TRP A 472 6.68 -18.51 33.16
N SER A 473 6.60 -19.68 32.50
CA SER A 473 5.36 -20.47 32.38
C SER A 473 4.88 -20.96 33.74
N ARG A 474 5.78 -21.40 34.62
CA ARG A 474 5.42 -21.78 36.00
C ARG A 474 4.82 -20.59 36.77
N ARG A 475 5.39 -19.41 36.64
CA ARG A 475 4.90 -18.20 37.30
C ARG A 475 3.56 -17.75 36.73
N LEU A 476 3.38 -17.87 35.43
CA LEU A 476 2.12 -17.51 34.76
C LEU A 476 1.00 -18.48 35.15
N SER A 477 1.27 -19.76 35.33
CA SER A 477 0.30 -20.77 35.76
C SER A 477 -0.04 -20.70 37.25
N ALA A 478 0.82 -20.08 38.08
CA ALA A 478 0.64 -19.94 39.53
C ALA A 478 -0.07 -18.64 39.97
N ARG A 479 -0.52 -17.79 39.04
CA ARG A 479 -1.11 -16.48 39.28
C ARG A 479 -2.52 -16.49 39.92
#